data_0d63183b3de9362984a482a6c890aff9
#
_entry.id   0d63183b3de9362984a482a6c890aff9
#
_cell.length_a   1.000
_cell.length_b   1.000
_cell.length_c   1.000
_cell.angle_alpha   90.00
_cell.angle_beta   90.00
_cell.angle_gamma   90.00
#
_symmetry.space_group_name_H-M   'P 1'
#
loop_
_entity.id
_entity.type
_entity.pdbx_description
1 polymer ?
#
loop_
_entity_poly.entity_id
_entity_poly.type
_entity_poly.pdbx_seq_one_letter_code
_entity_poly.pdbx_strand_id
1 'polypeptide(L)'
;NMTLGAIQDDNLVREISKRMAEQNKSLGVHFNFSPSVDVNNNSKNPIIGNRSFGEDPKNVYNKAKAYIQGHKDVGVYTSIKHFPGHGDTDKDSHKTLPVINGNMKRLNNVELFPFKKLIEEGLAESVMLAHLSVPAIDKKYPSSLSSKTVDKLLRDEYNFNGITVTDALDMKGVLQDPTINVDLRAFEVGNDILLMSTNVSSGVKLITESYNKGRITESRLSKSVKKILSLKAKSGLNYYREITPENILEKVNTPKDSLLYSKAMESAITLVKNSKETLPLSTNKKYLHVPMGKNKNSKYLTNKMAMYVDVEEFKGEDYLSIHKKTDYDAIIISYHGSSSSPYA
;
A
#
# COMPACT_ATOMS: atom_id res chain seq x y z
N ASN A 1 -3.72 1.24 -4.67
CA ASN A 1 -4.10 -0.21 -4.59
C ASN A 1 -5.62 -0.41 -4.57
N MET A 2 -6.42 0.60 -4.20
CA MET A 2 -7.88 0.48 -4.16
C MET A 2 -8.47 -0.04 -5.49
N THR A 3 -8.02 0.48 -6.62
CA THR A 3 -8.42 -0.02 -7.94
C THR A 3 -8.13 -1.51 -8.10
N LEU A 4 -6.92 -1.96 -7.71
CA LEU A 4 -6.57 -3.38 -7.74
C LEU A 4 -7.41 -4.21 -6.77
N GLY A 5 -7.81 -3.62 -5.65
CA GLY A 5 -8.71 -4.24 -4.67
C GLY A 5 -10.11 -4.51 -5.19
N ALA A 6 -10.59 -3.70 -6.14
CA ALA A 6 -11.91 -3.84 -6.77
C ALA A 6 -11.92 -4.89 -7.90
N ILE A 7 -10.79 -5.23 -8.51
CA ILE A 7 -10.69 -6.25 -9.55
C ILE A 7 -10.99 -7.62 -8.96
N GLN A 8 -11.91 -8.37 -9.54
CA GLN A 8 -12.30 -9.69 -9.05
C GLN A 8 -11.29 -10.78 -9.48
N ASP A 9 -10.70 -10.64 -10.66
CA ASP A 9 -9.72 -11.59 -11.20
C ASP A 9 -8.32 -11.36 -10.62
N ASP A 10 -7.89 -12.22 -9.70
CA ASP A 10 -6.57 -12.16 -9.07
C ASP A 10 -5.43 -12.42 -10.08
N ASN A 11 -5.68 -13.10 -11.19
CA ASN A 11 -4.67 -13.27 -12.24
C ASN A 11 -4.38 -11.95 -12.94
N LEU A 12 -5.40 -11.13 -13.17
CA LEU A 12 -5.20 -9.77 -13.70
C LEU A 12 -4.39 -8.91 -12.74
N VAL A 13 -4.65 -9.00 -11.44
CA VAL A 13 -3.84 -8.30 -10.42
C VAL A 13 -2.39 -8.76 -10.47
N ARG A 14 -2.13 -10.07 -10.61
CA ARG A 14 -0.78 -10.63 -10.77
C ARG A 14 -0.10 -10.14 -12.05
N GLU A 15 -0.81 -10.09 -13.17
CA GLU A 15 -0.30 -9.61 -14.46
C GLU A 15 0.12 -8.13 -14.37
N ILE A 16 -0.74 -7.28 -13.79
CA ILE A 16 -0.45 -5.86 -13.55
C ILE A 16 0.78 -5.71 -12.65
N SER A 17 0.83 -6.46 -11.56
CA SER A 17 1.94 -6.43 -10.62
C SER A 17 3.25 -6.91 -11.24
N LYS A 18 3.20 -7.96 -12.08
CA LYS A 18 4.33 -8.44 -12.86
C LYS A 18 4.87 -7.34 -13.77
N ARG A 19 3.98 -6.62 -14.47
CA ARG A 19 4.38 -5.50 -15.33
C ARG A 19 5.03 -4.36 -14.55
N MET A 20 4.48 -4.01 -13.39
CA MET A 20 5.10 -3.03 -12.48
C MET A 20 6.51 -3.48 -12.05
N ALA A 21 6.70 -4.76 -11.76
CA ALA A 21 8.00 -5.32 -11.40
C ALA A 21 9.00 -5.28 -12.57
N GLU A 22 8.56 -5.53 -13.81
CA GLU A 22 9.38 -5.38 -15.01
C GLU A 22 9.87 -3.94 -15.19
N GLN A 23 8.99 -2.97 -14.99
CA GLN A 23 9.34 -1.54 -15.01
C GLN A 23 10.35 -1.20 -13.91
N ASN A 24 10.10 -1.65 -12.66
CA ASN A 24 11.03 -1.48 -11.54
C ASN A 24 12.41 -2.04 -11.87
N LYS A 25 12.47 -3.26 -12.41
CA LYS A 25 13.73 -3.93 -12.76
C LYS A 25 14.47 -3.19 -13.86
N SER A 26 13.76 -2.66 -14.86
CA SER A 26 14.33 -1.85 -15.93
C SER A 26 14.96 -0.54 -15.42
N LEU A 27 14.47 -0.03 -14.27
CA LEU A 27 15.01 1.14 -13.58
C LEU A 27 16.02 0.78 -12.48
N GLY A 28 16.43 -0.49 -12.35
CA GLY A 28 17.38 -0.96 -11.35
C GLY A 28 16.82 -1.10 -9.94
N VAL A 29 15.51 -1.09 -9.78
CA VAL A 29 14.87 -1.36 -8.50
C VAL A 29 14.73 -2.85 -8.30
N HIS A 30 15.38 -3.39 -7.27
CA HIS A 30 15.39 -4.82 -6.94
C HIS A 30 14.49 -5.17 -5.76
N PHE A 31 14.15 -4.17 -4.95
CA PHE A 31 13.36 -4.33 -3.74
C PHE A 31 12.32 -3.20 -3.65
N ASN A 32 11.05 -3.57 -3.73
CA ASN A 32 9.92 -2.64 -3.69
C ASN A 32 9.26 -2.68 -2.31
N PHE A 33 9.14 -1.54 -1.62
CA PHE A 33 8.43 -1.42 -0.36
C PHE A 33 6.90 -1.40 -0.56
N SER A 34 6.39 -2.46 -1.13
CA SER A 34 5.00 -2.71 -1.50
C SER A 34 4.72 -4.21 -1.43
N PRO A 35 3.46 -4.64 -1.27
CA PRO A 35 2.24 -3.86 -1.17
C PRO A 35 1.91 -3.39 0.25
N SER A 36 1.00 -2.39 0.38
CA SER A 36 0.29 -2.15 1.63
C SER A 36 -0.75 -3.26 1.82
N VAL A 37 -0.66 -3.95 2.94
CA VAL A 37 -1.63 -4.98 3.36
C VAL A 37 -2.46 -4.51 4.56
N ASP A 38 -2.47 -3.20 4.78
CA ASP A 38 -3.31 -2.56 5.78
C ASP A 38 -4.78 -2.70 5.38
N VAL A 39 -5.61 -3.17 6.30
CA VAL A 39 -7.06 -3.29 6.13
C VAL A 39 -7.71 -1.94 6.45
N ASN A 40 -8.21 -1.23 5.43
CA ASN A 40 -8.70 0.15 5.58
C ASN A 40 -10.14 0.19 6.09
N ASN A 41 -10.36 -0.22 7.33
CA ASN A 41 -11.67 -0.29 7.98
C ASN A 41 -12.10 1.01 8.69
N ASN A 42 -11.29 2.07 8.57
CA ASN A 42 -11.62 3.41 9.07
C ASN A 42 -11.60 4.41 7.91
N SER A 43 -12.77 4.89 7.51
CA SER A 43 -12.92 5.88 6.42
C SER A 43 -12.26 7.23 6.71
N LYS A 44 -11.97 7.53 7.98
CA LYS A 44 -11.26 8.76 8.42
C LYS A 44 -9.73 8.61 8.39
N ASN A 45 -9.22 7.44 7.99
CA ASN A 45 -7.78 7.21 7.93
C ASN A 45 -7.12 8.13 6.87
N PRO A 46 -6.24 9.07 7.29
CA PRO A 46 -5.66 10.05 6.37
C PRO A 46 -4.46 9.50 5.58
N ILE A 47 -3.94 8.31 5.96
CA ILE A 47 -2.67 7.80 5.46
C ILE A 47 -2.85 6.61 4.53
N ILE A 48 -3.68 5.66 4.91
CA ILE A 48 -3.84 4.41 4.15
C ILE A 48 -4.81 4.62 2.99
N GLY A 49 -6.09 4.92 3.25
CA GLY A 49 -7.07 5.26 2.22
C GLY A 49 -6.94 4.40 0.95
N ASN A 50 -6.74 5.06 -0.19
CA ASN A 50 -6.60 4.43 -1.51
C ASN A 50 -5.30 3.59 -1.69
N ARG A 51 -4.38 3.60 -0.73
CA ARG A 51 -3.20 2.73 -0.72
C ARG A 51 -3.52 1.30 -0.31
N SER A 52 -4.66 1.05 0.36
CA SER A 52 -5.16 -0.29 0.70
C SER A 52 -5.82 -0.98 -0.49
N PHE A 53 -5.91 -2.30 -0.44
CA PHE A 53 -6.74 -3.11 -1.33
C PHE A 53 -8.22 -3.15 -0.90
N GLY A 54 -8.57 -2.57 0.26
CA GLY A 54 -9.94 -2.47 0.75
C GLY A 54 -10.07 -2.69 2.26
N GLU A 55 -11.30 -2.92 2.69
CA GLU A 55 -11.70 -3.05 4.09
C GLU A 55 -11.92 -4.49 4.56
N ASP A 56 -11.98 -5.45 3.62
CA ASP A 56 -12.10 -6.88 3.94
C ASP A 56 -10.72 -7.54 4.05
N PRO A 57 -10.37 -8.14 5.22
CA PRO A 57 -9.06 -8.74 5.44
C PRO A 57 -8.71 -9.87 4.45
N LYS A 58 -9.72 -10.64 4.00
CA LYS A 58 -9.51 -11.75 3.05
C LYS A 58 -9.24 -11.21 1.66
N ASN A 59 -9.97 -10.18 1.23
CA ASN A 59 -9.71 -9.51 -0.04
C ASN A 59 -8.31 -8.89 -0.05
N VAL A 60 -7.94 -8.16 1.02
CA VAL A 60 -6.59 -7.58 1.17
C VAL A 60 -5.52 -8.66 1.05
N TYR A 61 -5.69 -9.80 1.73
CA TYR A 61 -4.76 -10.92 1.63
C TYR A 61 -4.68 -11.50 0.20
N ASN A 62 -5.82 -11.76 -0.48
CA ASN A 62 -5.84 -12.34 -1.82
C ASN A 62 -5.15 -11.41 -2.84
N LYS A 63 -5.46 -10.10 -2.81
CA LYS A 63 -4.84 -9.10 -3.68
C LYS A 63 -3.36 -8.93 -3.41
N ALA A 64 -2.96 -8.91 -2.14
CA ALA A 64 -1.55 -8.86 -1.76
C ALA A 64 -0.79 -10.10 -2.23
N LYS A 65 -1.38 -11.31 -2.10
CA LYS A 65 -0.83 -12.56 -2.62
C LYS A 65 -0.57 -12.48 -4.12
N ALA A 66 -1.57 -12.09 -4.90
CA ALA A 66 -1.44 -11.93 -6.35
C ALA A 66 -0.37 -10.89 -6.72
N TYR A 67 -0.35 -9.76 -5.99
CA TYR A 67 0.65 -8.72 -6.17
C TYR A 67 2.08 -9.21 -5.91
N ILE A 68 2.32 -9.88 -4.79
CA ILE A 68 3.63 -10.45 -4.43
C ILE A 68 4.08 -11.47 -5.46
N GLN A 69 3.17 -12.35 -5.90
CA GLN A 69 3.48 -13.36 -6.92
C GLN A 69 3.91 -12.72 -8.24
N GLY A 70 3.26 -11.63 -8.68
CA GLY A 70 3.63 -10.92 -9.89
C GLY A 70 5.04 -10.32 -9.82
N HIS A 71 5.43 -9.73 -8.69
CA HIS A 71 6.79 -9.25 -8.46
C HIS A 71 7.81 -10.39 -8.42
N LYS A 72 7.47 -11.49 -7.77
CA LYS A 72 8.31 -12.68 -7.67
C LYS A 72 8.61 -13.31 -9.03
N ASP A 73 7.63 -13.31 -9.96
CA ASP A 73 7.80 -13.83 -11.33
C ASP A 73 8.94 -13.13 -12.09
N VAL A 74 9.28 -11.90 -11.70
CA VAL A 74 10.32 -11.08 -12.34
C VAL A 74 11.62 -11.04 -11.51
N GLY A 75 11.57 -11.53 -10.27
CA GLY A 75 12.70 -11.49 -9.34
C GLY A 75 12.89 -10.10 -8.69
N VAL A 76 11.81 -9.34 -8.52
CA VAL A 76 11.77 -8.12 -7.70
C VAL A 76 11.17 -8.48 -6.35
N TYR A 77 11.88 -8.16 -5.28
CA TYR A 77 11.46 -8.46 -3.92
C TYR A 77 10.45 -7.44 -3.41
N THR A 78 9.60 -7.88 -2.49
CA THR A 78 8.54 -7.06 -1.91
C THR A 78 8.64 -6.97 -0.40
N SER A 79 8.11 -5.90 0.18
CA SER A 79 7.95 -5.74 1.62
C SER A 79 6.50 -5.43 1.95
N ILE A 80 5.83 -6.34 2.65
CA ILE A 80 4.47 -6.11 3.11
C ILE A 80 4.45 -5.10 4.25
N LYS A 81 3.48 -4.18 4.23
CA LYS A 81 3.46 -3.04 5.16
C LYS A 81 2.03 -2.60 5.50
N HIS A 82 1.86 -1.93 6.63
CA HIS A 82 2.77 -1.49 7.68
C HIS A 82 2.45 -2.29 8.96
N PHE A 83 3.30 -3.26 9.30
CA PHE A 83 3.03 -4.17 10.43
C PHE A 83 3.00 -3.42 11.78
N PRO A 84 2.02 -3.70 12.65
CA PRO A 84 1.02 -4.79 12.64
C PRO A 84 -0.31 -4.46 11.96
N GLY A 85 -0.41 -3.35 11.22
CA GLY A 85 -1.57 -2.90 10.47
C GLY A 85 -1.94 -1.46 10.82
N HIS A 86 -2.00 -0.57 9.82
CA HIS A 86 -2.18 0.88 9.98
C HIS A 86 -3.59 1.34 9.54
N GLY A 87 -4.49 0.41 9.19
CA GLY A 87 -5.75 0.74 8.53
C GLY A 87 -6.82 1.38 9.42
N ASP A 88 -6.77 1.17 10.74
CA ASP A 88 -7.75 1.69 11.72
C ASP A 88 -7.28 2.95 12.47
N THR A 89 -6.33 3.71 11.91
CA THR A 89 -5.87 4.94 12.54
C THR A 89 -6.61 6.16 12.02
N ASP A 90 -6.83 7.14 12.89
CA ASP A 90 -7.40 8.46 12.58
C ASP A 90 -6.36 9.59 12.57
N LYS A 91 -5.09 9.26 12.82
CA LYS A 91 -3.97 10.21 12.91
C LYS A 91 -2.86 9.87 11.93
N ASP A 92 -2.19 10.93 11.50
CA ASP A 92 -1.05 10.86 10.59
C ASP A 92 0.23 10.51 11.36
N SER A 93 0.83 9.36 11.05
CA SER A 93 2.09 8.90 11.66
C SER A 93 3.30 9.79 11.32
N HIS A 94 3.22 10.60 10.28
CA HIS A 94 4.24 11.61 9.98
C HIS A 94 4.23 12.78 10.99
N LYS A 95 3.12 12.99 11.69
CA LYS A 95 2.93 14.11 12.62
C LYS A 95 2.86 13.70 14.09
N THR A 96 2.28 12.55 14.36
CA THR A 96 2.04 12.04 15.72
C THR A 96 2.22 10.54 15.76
N LEU A 97 2.22 9.93 16.95
CA LEU A 97 2.17 8.47 17.10
C LEU A 97 0.71 8.01 17.09
N PRO A 98 0.23 7.37 15.98
CA PRO A 98 -1.14 6.87 15.94
C PRO A 98 -1.32 5.67 16.87
N VAL A 99 -2.55 5.48 17.32
CA VAL A 99 -2.91 4.40 18.25
C VAL A 99 -3.88 3.44 17.56
N ILE A 100 -3.59 2.16 17.60
CA ILE A 100 -4.54 1.10 17.25
C ILE A 100 -5.17 0.58 18.54
N ASN A 101 -6.45 0.88 18.70
CA ASN A 101 -7.24 0.42 19.83
C ASN A 101 -7.88 -0.93 19.50
N GLY A 102 -7.80 -1.87 20.42
CA GLY A 102 -8.41 -3.18 20.25
C GLY A 102 -7.70 -4.22 21.10
N ASN A 103 -8.36 -5.37 21.31
CA ASN A 103 -7.74 -6.53 21.94
C ASN A 103 -7.08 -7.44 20.90
N MET A 104 -6.27 -8.39 21.35
CA MET A 104 -5.58 -9.33 20.45
C MET A 104 -6.53 -10.14 19.57
N LYS A 105 -7.74 -10.44 20.02
CA LYS A 105 -8.74 -11.17 19.22
C LYS A 105 -9.13 -10.35 17.98
N ARG A 106 -9.40 -9.04 18.15
CA ARG A 106 -9.69 -8.14 17.04
C ARG A 106 -8.50 -8.01 16.10
N LEU A 107 -7.31 -7.72 16.66
CA LEU A 107 -6.09 -7.57 15.86
C LEU A 107 -5.82 -8.81 14.98
N ASN A 108 -5.95 -10.01 15.54
CA ASN A 108 -5.76 -11.26 14.80
C ASN A 108 -6.78 -11.48 13.69
N ASN A 109 -8.00 -10.97 13.83
CA ASN A 109 -9.05 -11.14 12.84
C ASN A 109 -9.04 -10.09 11.73
N VAL A 110 -8.43 -8.93 11.97
CA VAL A 110 -8.46 -7.79 11.05
C VAL A 110 -7.04 -7.37 10.68
N GLU A 111 -6.37 -6.64 11.55
CA GLU A 111 -5.10 -5.96 11.22
C GLU A 111 -3.98 -6.95 10.91
N LEU A 112 -3.82 -7.98 11.73
CA LEU A 112 -2.76 -8.99 11.63
C LEU A 112 -3.08 -10.11 10.63
N PHE A 113 -4.35 -10.30 10.27
CA PHE A 113 -4.79 -11.42 9.44
C PHE A 113 -4.03 -11.52 8.11
N PRO A 114 -3.95 -10.48 7.26
CA PRO A 114 -3.25 -10.59 5.99
C PRO A 114 -1.74 -10.82 6.15
N PHE A 115 -1.11 -10.20 7.14
CA PHE A 115 0.31 -10.42 7.43
C PHE A 115 0.58 -11.88 7.82
N LYS A 116 -0.19 -12.39 8.78
CA LYS A 116 -0.03 -13.76 9.26
C LYS A 116 -0.19 -14.77 8.14
N LYS A 117 -1.22 -14.62 7.31
CA LYS A 117 -1.46 -15.51 6.16
C LYS A 117 -0.34 -15.49 5.13
N LEU A 118 0.15 -14.30 4.77
CA LEU A 118 1.26 -14.17 3.81
C LEU A 118 2.57 -14.76 4.35
N ILE A 119 2.81 -14.65 5.65
CA ILE A 119 3.98 -15.23 6.31
C ILE A 119 3.85 -16.76 6.37
N GLU A 120 2.72 -17.31 6.80
CA GLU A 120 2.44 -18.75 6.87
C GLU A 120 2.62 -19.44 5.51
N GLU A 121 2.31 -18.77 4.40
CA GLU A 121 2.50 -19.29 3.05
C GLU A 121 3.90 -19.05 2.47
N GLY A 122 4.83 -18.47 3.23
CA GLY A 122 6.18 -18.17 2.74
C GLY A 122 6.24 -17.14 1.62
N LEU A 123 5.24 -16.27 1.51
CA LEU A 123 5.16 -15.22 0.50
C LEU A 123 5.80 -13.92 0.95
N ALA A 124 5.84 -13.65 2.26
CA ALA A 124 6.43 -12.46 2.83
C ALA A 124 7.96 -12.60 2.91
N GLU A 125 8.68 -11.95 2.01
CA GLU A 125 10.16 -11.91 2.02
C GLU A 125 10.68 -10.82 2.96
N SER A 126 9.92 -9.75 3.11
CA SER A 126 10.18 -8.66 4.03
C SER A 126 8.88 -8.12 4.65
N VAL A 127 9.03 -7.61 5.88
CA VAL A 127 7.96 -6.93 6.63
C VAL A 127 8.45 -5.56 7.07
N MET A 128 7.70 -4.52 6.74
CA MET A 128 7.98 -3.16 7.20
C MET A 128 7.19 -2.88 8.48
N LEU A 129 7.90 -2.46 9.53
CA LEU A 129 7.37 -2.15 10.86
C LEU A 129 6.90 -0.70 10.94
N ALA A 130 5.62 -0.51 11.23
CA ALA A 130 5.03 0.82 11.43
C ALA A 130 5.45 1.48 12.74
N HIS A 131 5.38 2.81 12.79
CA HIS A 131 5.46 3.57 14.03
C HIS A 131 4.04 3.74 14.62
N LEU A 132 3.56 2.70 15.31
CA LEU A 132 2.21 2.63 15.88
C LEU A 132 2.26 2.27 17.36
N SER A 133 1.46 2.93 18.16
CA SER A 133 1.15 2.48 19.52
C SER A 133 0.05 1.42 19.44
N VAL A 134 0.34 0.22 19.89
CA VAL A 134 -0.61 -0.91 19.94
C VAL A 134 -0.61 -1.48 21.36
N PRO A 135 -1.40 -0.90 22.30
CA PRO A 135 -1.35 -1.25 23.73
C PRO A 135 -1.64 -2.73 24.03
N ALA A 136 -2.35 -3.42 23.13
CA ALA A 136 -2.59 -4.85 23.24
C ALA A 136 -1.31 -5.70 23.06
N ILE A 137 -0.30 -5.18 22.36
CA ILE A 137 1.00 -5.83 22.15
C ILE A 137 2.05 -5.23 23.09
N ASP A 138 2.23 -3.91 23.03
CA ASP A 138 3.17 -3.20 23.90
C ASP A 138 2.62 -1.83 24.29
N LYS A 139 2.52 -1.59 25.61
CA LYS A 139 2.04 -0.31 26.16
C LYS A 139 3.12 0.77 26.20
N LYS A 140 4.40 0.41 26.04
CA LYS A 140 5.52 1.31 26.24
C LYS A 140 6.14 1.83 24.96
N TYR A 141 6.34 0.96 24.00
CA TYR A 141 7.07 1.28 22.77
C TYR A 141 6.19 1.17 21.53
N PRO A 142 6.41 2.04 20.52
CA PRO A 142 5.80 1.86 19.22
C PRO A 142 6.29 0.57 18.56
N SER A 143 5.50 0.00 17.67
CA SER A 143 5.71 -1.32 17.10
C SER A 143 7.10 -1.54 16.53
N SER A 144 7.66 -0.55 15.85
CA SER A 144 9.03 -0.61 15.26
C SER A 144 10.15 -0.62 16.30
N LEU A 145 9.89 -0.17 17.54
CA LEU A 145 10.85 -0.10 18.65
C LEU A 145 10.54 -1.11 19.77
N SER A 146 9.58 -2.01 19.53
CA SER A 146 9.09 -2.98 20.52
C SER A 146 9.63 -4.38 20.26
N SER A 147 10.36 -4.96 21.22
CA SER A 147 10.76 -6.36 21.17
C SER A 147 9.55 -7.32 21.22
N LYS A 148 8.43 -6.90 21.85
CA LYS A 148 7.19 -7.70 21.84
C LYS A 148 6.59 -7.79 20.45
N THR A 149 6.70 -6.74 19.65
CA THR A 149 6.22 -6.74 18.26
C THR A 149 7.18 -7.46 17.33
N VAL A 150 8.47 -7.12 17.38
CA VAL A 150 9.46 -7.64 16.41
C VAL A 150 9.90 -9.05 16.76
N ASP A 151 10.40 -9.28 18.00
CA ASP A 151 10.91 -10.59 18.37
C ASP A 151 9.79 -11.54 18.73
N LYS A 152 8.90 -11.18 19.66
CA LYS A 152 7.91 -12.14 20.18
C LYS A 152 6.81 -12.43 19.17
N LEU A 153 6.11 -11.41 18.67
CA LEU A 153 4.98 -11.64 17.77
C LEU A 153 5.45 -12.07 16.36
N LEU A 154 6.36 -11.28 15.74
CA LEU A 154 6.71 -11.51 14.34
C LEU A 154 7.70 -12.68 14.20
N ARG A 155 8.78 -12.73 15.02
CA ARG A 155 9.81 -13.77 14.88
C ARG A 155 9.39 -15.08 15.55
N ASP A 156 9.00 -15.03 16.83
CA ASP A 156 8.73 -16.25 17.59
C ASP A 156 7.35 -16.83 17.25
N GLU A 157 6.27 -16.03 17.34
CA GLU A 157 4.90 -16.55 17.17
C GLU A 157 4.56 -16.81 15.68
N TYR A 158 4.95 -15.89 14.76
CA TYR A 158 4.68 -16.07 13.33
C TYR A 158 5.82 -16.80 12.60
N ASN A 159 6.90 -17.14 13.30
CA ASN A 159 8.08 -17.82 12.74
C ASN A 159 8.64 -17.09 11.49
N PHE A 160 8.59 -15.76 11.47
CA PHE A 160 9.05 -14.97 10.34
C PHE A 160 10.58 -14.89 10.31
N ASN A 161 11.18 -15.44 9.26
CA ASN A 161 12.64 -15.48 9.08
C ASN A 161 13.16 -14.51 8.00
N GLY A 162 12.28 -13.79 7.32
CA GLY A 162 12.63 -12.78 6.31
C GLY A 162 13.26 -11.50 6.88
N ILE A 163 13.39 -10.48 6.05
CA ILE A 163 13.95 -9.18 6.41
C ILE A 163 12.88 -8.32 7.10
N THR A 164 13.25 -7.70 8.21
CA THR A 164 12.46 -6.63 8.82
C THR A 164 13.07 -5.27 8.48
N VAL A 165 12.22 -4.34 8.07
CA VAL A 165 12.59 -2.95 7.76
C VAL A 165 11.75 -2.04 8.65
N THR A 166 12.33 -1.00 9.24
CA THR A 166 11.53 0.03 9.89
C THR A 166 10.79 0.86 8.86
N ASP A 167 9.66 1.46 9.20
CA ASP A 167 9.21 2.65 8.50
C ASP A 167 10.24 3.78 8.69
N ALA A 168 10.06 4.91 8.03
CA ALA A 168 11.05 5.98 8.01
C ALA A 168 11.31 6.56 9.42
N LEU A 169 12.55 6.45 9.91
CA LEU A 169 12.92 6.85 11.27
C LEU A 169 13.00 8.36 11.48
N ASP A 170 12.86 9.17 10.43
CA ASP A 170 12.71 10.63 10.50
C ASP A 170 11.28 11.09 10.78
N MET A 171 10.31 10.16 10.83
CA MET A 171 8.91 10.46 11.12
C MET A 171 8.72 10.91 12.57
N LYS A 172 7.97 12.00 12.78
CA LYS A 172 7.73 12.57 14.13
C LYS A 172 7.04 11.59 15.09
N GLY A 173 6.28 10.64 14.57
CA GLY A 173 5.61 9.61 15.37
C GLY A 173 6.56 8.73 16.19
N VAL A 174 7.79 8.51 15.71
CA VAL A 174 8.79 7.67 16.40
C VAL A 174 9.76 8.50 17.27
N LEU A 175 9.92 9.79 16.98
CA LEU A 175 10.88 10.69 17.64
C LEU A 175 10.35 11.35 18.93
N GLN A 176 9.31 10.80 19.56
CA GLN A 176 8.64 11.46 20.69
C GLN A 176 9.42 11.42 22.00
N ASP A 177 10.29 10.44 22.20
CA ASP A 177 11.11 10.31 23.41
C ASP A 177 12.58 10.65 23.09
N PRO A 178 13.07 11.83 23.50
CA PRO A 178 14.43 12.27 23.21
C PRO A 178 15.50 11.46 23.97
N THR A 179 15.12 10.65 24.96
CA THR A 179 16.06 9.80 25.69
C THR A 179 16.39 8.51 24.95
N ILE A 180 15.61 8.17 23.91
CA ILE A 180 15.79 6.97 23.10
C ILE A 180 16.48 7.33 21.79
N ASN A 181 17.67 6.74 21.55
CA ASN A 181 18.19 6.74 20.20
C ASN A 181 17.43 5.68 19.37
N VAL A 182 16.66 6.15 18.39
CA VAL A 182 15.74 5.31 17.62
C VAL A 182 16.47 4.29 16.74
N ASP A 183 17.64 4.65 16.17
CA ASP A 183 18.43 3.73 15.33
C ASP A 183 18.93 2.55 16.16
N LEU A 184 19.58 2.85 17.29
CA LEU A 184 20.10 1.83 18.20
C LEU A 184 18.96 0.93 18.70
N ARG A 185 17.88 1.55 19.19
CA ARG A 185 16.74 0.80 19.72
C ARG A 185 16.07 -0.06 18.66
N ALA A 186 15.84 0.48 17.45
CA ALA A 186 15.26 -0.29 16.35
C ALA A 186 16.13 -1.51 15.99
N PHE A 187 17.45 -1.35 15.98
CA PHE A 187 18.36 -2.47 15.73
C PHE A 187 18.35 -3.49 16.87
N GLU A 188 18.38 -3.03 18.14
CA GLU A 188 18.37 -3.90 19.32
C GLU A 188 17.14 -4.81 19.38
N VAL A 189 15.96 -4.31 18.99
CA VAL A 189 14.70 -5.06 19.01
C VAL A 189 14.49 -5.99 17.81
N GLY A 190 15.47 -6.12 16.90
CA GLY A 190 15.40 -7.14 15.86
C GLY A 190 15.18 -6.63 14.44
N ASN A 191 15.09 -5.32 14.17
CA ASN A 191 15.03 -4.84 12.79
C ASN A 191 16.35 -5.05 12.06
N ASP A 192 16.26 -5.49 10.79
CA ASP A 192 17.43 -5.79 9.97
C ASP A 192 17.89 -4.56 9.15
N ILE A 193 16.94 -3.73 8.69
CA ILE A 193 17.19 -2.50 7.92
C ILE A 193 16.52 -1.33 8.63
N LEU A 194 17.27 -0.24 8.80
CA LEU A 194 16.85 1.01 9.39
C LEU A 194 16.65 2.02 8.25
N LEU A 195 15.39 2.39 7.99
CA LEU A 195 15.04 3.26 6.88
C LEU A 195 15.08 4.73 7.29
N MET A 196 15.71 5.59 6.49
CA MET A 196 15.73 7.05 6.65
C MET A 196 16.10 7.51 8.07
N SER A 197 17.23 7.03 8.58
CA SER A 197 17.79 7.54 9.83
C SER A 197 18.05 9.06 9.74
N THR A 198 17.70 9.79 10.78
CA THR A 198 17.96 11.24 10.85
C THR A 198 19.45 11.58 10.95
N ASN A 199 20.25 10.65 11.47
CA ASN A 199 21.72 10.82 11.60
C ASN A 199 22.42 9.45 11.52
N VAL A 200 22.69 9.02 10.30
CA VAL A 200 23.32 7.71 10.02
C VAL A 200 24.65 7.53 10.75
N SER A 201 25.50 8.57 10.75
CA SER A 201 26.82 8.49 11.40
C SER A 201 26.69 8.26 12.91
N SER A 202 25.75 8.95 13.58
CA SER A 202 25.46 8.73 14.99
C SER A 202 24.89 7.33 15.26
N GLY A 203 23.96 6.88 14.42
CA GLY A 203 23.36 5.54 14.52
C GLY A 203 24.43 4.45 14.42
N VAL A 204 25.28 4.52 13.40
CA VAL A 204 26.40 3.57 13.20
C VAL A 204 27.34 3.58 14.41
N LYS A 205 27.74 4.77 14.90
CA LYS A 205 28.61 4.89 16.07
C LYS A 205 28.01 4.19 17.29
N LEU A 206 26.74 4.47 17.61
CA LEU A 206 26.07 3.90 18.79
C LEU A 206 25.88 2.39 18.69
N ILE A 207 25.55 1.87 17.50
CA ILE A 207 25.44 0.43 17.25
C ILE A 207 26.83 -0.23 17.43
N THR A 208 27.89 0.38 16.88
CA THR A 208 29.27 -0.12 17.02
C THR A 208 29.72 -0.12 18.48
N GLU A 209 29.45 0.95 19.22
CA GLU A 209 29.78 0.99 20.66
C GLU A 209 29.00 -0.04 21.46
N SER A 210 27.71 -0.26 21.12
CA SER A 210 26.89 -1.27 21.77
C SER A 210 27.37 -2.70 21.47
N TYR A 211 27.85 -2.94 20.25
CA TYR A 211 28.51 -4.19 19.87
C TYR A 211 29.81 -4.40 20.65
N ASN A 212 30.72 -3.41 20.67
CA ASN A 212 32.00 -3.48 21.39
C ASN A 212 31.83 -3.68 22.92
N LYS A 213 30.69 -3.21 23.49
CA LYS A 213 30.33 -3.43 24.89
C LYS A 213 29.60 -4.75 25.14
N GLY A 214 29.43 -5.60 24.11
CA GLY A 214 28.76 -6.91 24.19
C GLY A 214 27.24 -6.87 24.36
N ARG A 215 26.60 -5.68 24.20
CA ARG A 215 25.14 -5.56 24.26
C ARG A 215 24.47 -6.05 22.98
N ILE A 216 25.09 -5.80 21.84
CA ILE A 216 24.72 -6.41 20.56
C ILE A 216 25.68 -7.56 20.32
N THR A 217 25.15 -8.78 20.19
CA THR A 217 25.98 -9.96 19.96
C THR A 217 26.39 -10.09 18.50
N GLU A 218 27.55 -10.74 18.24
CA GLU A 218 27.98 -11.12 16.88
C GLU A 218 26.87 -11.89 16.14
N SER A 219 26.20 -12.82 16.81
CA SER A 219 25.10 -13.59 16.24
C SER A 219 23.96 -12.68 15.75
N ARG A 220 23.60 -11.65 16.53
CA ARG A 220 22.55 -10.69 16.16
C ARG A 220 22.95 -9.89 14.91
N LEU A 221 24.16 -9.33 14.90
CA LEU A 221 24.67 -8.54 13.78
C LEU A 221 24.81 -9.41 12.52
N SER A 222 25.47 -10.53 12.64
CA SER A 222 25.75 -11.48 11.54
C SER A 222 24.44 -12.00 10.91
N LYS A 223 23.40 -12.26 11.72
CA LYS A 223 22.08 -12.69 11.22
C LYS A 223 21.45 -11.65 10.27
N SER A 224 21.47 -10.37 10.62
CA SER A 224 20.96 -9.31 9.75
C SER A 224 21.80 -9.13 8.49
N VAL A 225 23.11 -9.08 8.62
CA VAL A 225 24.03 -8.93 7.48
C VAL A 225 23.85 -10.08 6.47
N LYS A 226 23.77 -11.33 6.95
CA LYS A 226 23.55 -12.51 6.10
C LYS A 226 22.23 -12.43 5.34
N LYS A 227 21.15 -12.00 5.99
CA LYS A 227 19.86 -11.82 5.30
C LYS A 227 19.92 -10.78 4.18
N ILE A 228 20.55 -9.63 4.46
CA ILE A 228 20.68 -8.54 3.49
C ILE A 228 21.57 -8.98 2.31
N LEU A 229 22.71 -9.61 2.57
CA LEU A 229 23.60 -10.12 1.53
C LEU A 229 22.92 -11.22 0.71
N SER A 230 22.18 -12.12 1.35
CA SER A 230 21.40 -13.15 0.66
C SER A 230 20.36 -12.53 -0.27
N LEU A 231 19.62 -11.48 0.18
CA LEU A 231 18.67 -10.77 -0.67
C LEU A 231 19.38 -10.12 -1.87
N LYS A 232 20.49 -9.44 -1.65
CA LYS A 232 21.30 -8.83 -2.72
C LYS A 232 21.78 -9.88 -3.73
N ALA A 233 22.29 -11.01 -3.27
CA ALA A 233 22.72 -12.09 -4.15
C ALA A 233 21.56 -12.69 -4.96
N LYS A 234 20.42 -12.97 -4.32
CA LYS A 234 19.22 -13.47 -4.98
C LYS A 234 18.64 -12.46 -5.99
N SER A 235 18.84 -11.17 -5.79
CA SER A 235 18.47 -10.10 -6.73
C SER A 235 19.42 -10.00 -7.93
N GLY A 236 20.50 -10.81 -7.98
CA GLY A 236 21.51 -10.79 -9.04
C GLY A 236 22.57 -9.71 -8.90
N LEU A 237 22.62 -8.99 -7.76
CA LEU A 237 23.59 -7.90 -7.54
C LEU A 237 25.05 -8.36 -7.41
N ASN A 238 25.30 -9.66 -7.23
CA ASN A 238 26.61 -10.26 -7.34
C ASN A 238 27.17 -10.27 -8.79
N TYR A 239 26.29 -10.08 -9.79
CA TYR A 239 26.64 -9.92 -11.19
C TYR A 239 26.08 -8.57 -11.70
N TYR A 240 26.32 -7.52 -10.93
CA TYR A 240 25.81 -6.18 -11.23
C TYR A 240 26.18 -5.75 -12.65
N ARG A 241 25.17 -5.22 -13.36
CA ARG A 241 25.34 -4.58 -14.66
C ARG A 241 24.75 -3.19 -14.58
N GLU A 242 25.46 -2.21 -15.12
CA GLU A 242 24.93 -0.86 -15.23
C GLU A 242 23.66 -0.84 -16.07
N ILE A 243 22.74 0.01 -15.67
CA ILE A 243 21.52 0.27 -16.43
C ILE A 243 21.87 1.31 -17.49
N THR A 244 21.65 0.94 -18.73
CA THR A 244 21.79 1.87 -19.84
C THR A 244 20.53 2.70 -19.98
N PRO A 245 20.63 4.05 -19.99
CA PRO A 245 19.46 4.91 -20.08
C PRO A 245 18.79 4.90 -21.47
N GLU A 246 19.51 4.33 -22.47
CA GLU A 246 18.99 4.25 -23.83
C GLU A 246 17.68 3.45 -23.90
N ASN A 247 16.67 4.08 -24.51
CA ASN A 247 15.34 3.49 -24.71
C ASN A 247 14.61 3.13 -23.41
N ILE A 248 15.00 3.71 -22.25
CA ILE A 248 14.37 3.42 -20.97
C ILE A 248 12.87 3.79 -20.98
N LEU A 249 12.52 4.92 -21.58
CA LEU A 249 11.12 5.37 -21.69
C LEU A 249 10.27 4.41 -22.52
N GLU A 250 10.83 3.83 -23.58
CA GLU A 250 10.16 2.83 -24.42
C GLU A 250 9.96 1.51 -23.66
N LYS A 251 10.92 1.12 -22.81
CA LYS A 251 10.85 -0.07 -21.96
C LYS A 251 9.79 0.05 -20.89
N VAL A 252 9.60 1.24 -20.30
CA VAL A 252 8.65 1.48 -19.21
C VAL A 252 7.27 1.95 -19.66
N ASN A 253 7.11 2.35 -20.95
CA ASN A 253 5.86 2.81 -21.55
C ASN A 253 5.62 2.11 -22.88
N THR A 254 5.10 0.90 -22.86
CA THR A 254 4.77 0.13 -24.07
C THR A 254 3.29 0.27 -24.44
N PRO A 255 2.90 0.05 -25.70
CA PRO A 255 1.48 -0.02 -26.08
C PRO A 255 0.69 -1.06 -25.29
N LYS A 256 1.33 -2.14 -24.85
CA LYS A 256 0.73 -3.17 -23.98
C LYS A 256 0.33 -2.61 -22.61
N ASP A 257 1.05 -1.60 -22.10
CA ASP A 257 0.74 -0.96 -20.81
C ASP A 257 -0.59 -0.23 -20.86
N SER A 258 -0.89 0.45 -21.97
CA SER A 258 -2.18 1.13 -22.17
C SER A 258 -3.34 0.15 -22.21
N LEU A 259 -3.16 -1.01 -22.88
CA LEU A 259 -4.18 -2.07 -22.92
C LEU A 259 -4.39 -2.67 -21.53
N LEU A 260 -3.32 -2.97 -20.81
CA LEU A 260 -3.38 -3.53 -19.46
C LEU A 260 -4.04 -2.56 -18.48
N TYR A 261 -3.70 -1.28 -18.58
CA TYR A 261 -4.33 -0.22 -17.80
C TYR A 261 -5.84 -0.13 -18.08
N SER A 262 -6.24 -0.12 -19.36
CA SER A 262 -7.66 -0.06 -19.75
C SER A 262 -8.42 -1.27 -19.20
N LYS A 263 -7.87 -2.49 -19.33
CA LYS A 263 -8.44 -3.70 -18.78
C LYS A 263 -8.56 -3.66 -17.25
N ALA A 264 -7.53 -3.11 -16.57
CA ALA A 264 -7.55 -2.94 -15.11
C ALA A 264 -8.67 -1.98 -14.68
N MET A 265 -8.81 -0.83 -15.34
CA MET A 265 -9.82 0.17 -15.02
C MET A 265 -11.24 -0.36 -15.30
N GLU A 266 -11.44 -1.04 -16.43
CA GLU A 266 -12.71 -1.68 -16.77
C GLU A 266 -13.10 -2.74 -15.74
N SER A 267 -12.17 -3.63 -15.36
CA SER A 267 -12.39 -4.69 -14.39
C SER A 267 -12.60 -4.18 -12.95
N ALA A 268 -12.18 -2.95 -12.65
CA ALA A 268 -12.36 -2.33 -11.33
C ALA A 268 -13.70 -1.59 -11.18
N ILE A 269 -14.46 -1.42 -12.27
CA ILE A 269 -15.78 -0.79 -12.20
C ILE A 269 -16.69 -1.65 -11.34
N THR A 270 -17.28 -1.05 -10.30
CA THR A 270 -18.11 -1.76 -9.32
C THR A 270 -19.55 -1.26 -9.38
N LEU A 271 -20.47 -2.17 -9.72
CA LEU A 271 -21.90 -1.90 -9.70
C LEU A 271 -22.43 -2.07 -8.28
N VAL A 272 -22.62 -0.97 -7.56
CA VAL A 272 -23.06 -0.98 -6.16
C VAL A 272 -24.57 -1.30 -6.04
N LYS A 273 -25.37 -0.78 -6.96
CA LYS A 273 -26.83 -0.98 -6.95
C LYS A 273 -27.43 -0.81 -8.34
N ASN A 274 -28.29 -1.74 -8.76
CA ASN A 274 -29.07 -1.66 -10.00
C ASN A 274 -30.47 -2.32 -9.83
N SER A 275 -31.12 -2.09 -8.68
CA SER A 275 -32.40 -2.73 -8.31
C SER A 275 -33.58 -2.37 -9.22
N LYS A 276 -33.44 -1.31 -10.02
CA LYS A 276 -34.47 -0.86 -10.99
C LYS A 276 -34.05 -1.16 -12.44
N GLU A 277 -33.04 -1.96 -12.65
CA GLU A 277 -32.52 -2.31 -13.98
C GLU A 277 -32.25 -1.08 -14.87
N THR A 278 -31.76 0.01 -14.24
CA THR A 278 -31.44 1.25 -14.95
C THR A 278 -30.21 1.09 -15.86
N LEU A 279 -29.33 0.15 -15.52
CA LEU A 279 -28.17 -0.19 -16.32
C LEU A 279 -28.36 -1.58 -16.96
N PRO A 280 -27.93 -1.75 -18.24
CA PRO A 280 -27.30 -0.75 -19.10
C PRO A 280 -28.23 0.39 -19.49
N LEU A 281 -27.65 1.57 -19.82
CA LEU A 281 -28.42 2.71 -20.31
C LEU A 281 -29.09 2.37 -21.65
N SER A 282 -30.36 2.76 -21.80
CA SER A 282 -31.10 2.54 -23.06
C SER A 282 -30.65 3.55 -24.14
N THR A 283 -30.40 3.06 -25.35
CA THR A 283 -30.03 3.91 -26.49
C THR A 283 -31.16 4.80 -27.01
N ASN A 284 -32.41 4.51 -26.61
CA ASN A 284 -33.61 5.24 -27.06
C ASN A 284 -34.05 6.35 -26.06
N LYS A 285 -33.16 6.68 -25.11
CA LYS A 285 -33.44 7.66 -24.07
C LYS A 285 -32.46 8.80 -24.11
N LYS A 286 -32.91 9.98 -23.66
CA LYS A 286 -32.07 11.17 -23.53
C LYS A 286 -31.64 11.38 -22.10
N TYR A 287 -30.34 11.64 -21.89
CA TYR A 287 -29.75 11.77 -20.57
C TYR A 287 -29.15 13.16 -20.34
N LEU A 288 -29.24 13.64 -19.11
CA LEU A 288 -28.50 14.82 -18.66
C LEU A 288 -27.33 14.35 -17.78
N HIS A 289 -26.11 14.59 -18.18
CA HIS A 289 -24.93 14.35 -17.37
C HIS A 289 -24.59 15.55 -16.49
N VAL A 290 -24.53 15.36 -15.19
CA VAL A 290 -24.26 16.40 -14.20
C VAL A 290 -22.92 16.06 -13.50
N PRO A 291 -21.83 16.69 -13.91
CA PRO A 291 -20.53 16.51 -13.25
C PRO A 291 -20.47 17.31 -11.96
N MET A 292 -20.05 16.66 -10.88
CA MET A 292 -19.84 17.26 -9.55
C MET A 292 -18.42 17.01 -9.05
N GLY A 293 -17.96 17.81 -8.11
CA GLY A 293 -16.65 17.70 -7.50
C GLY A 293 -15.61 18.67 -8.06
N LYS A 294 -14.37 18.54 -7.62
CA LYS A 294 -13.30 19.52 -7.88
C LYS A 294 -12.56 19.32 -9.22
N ASN A 295 -12.67 18.14 -9.81
CA ASN A 295 -11.95 17.82 -11.04
C ASN A 295 -12.87 17.97 -12.25
N LYS A 296 -12.61 19.00 -13.08
CA LYS A 296 -13.45 19.39 -14.23
C LYS A 296 -13.26 18.54 -15.51
N ASN A 297 -12.63 17.37 -15.43
CA ASN A 297 -12.47 16.46 -16.59
C ASN A 297 -13.76 15.69 -16.95
N SER A 298 -14.91 16.30 -16.64
CA SER A 298 -16.24 15.76 -16.93
C SER A 298 -16.50 15.54 -18.43
N LYS A 299 -15.96 16.40 -19.30
CA LYS A 299 -16.10 16.29 -20.75
C LYS A 299 -15.66 14.94 -21.32
N TYR A 300 -14.65 14.30 -20.69
CA TYR A 300 -14.23 12.98 -21.14
C TYR A 300 -15.33 11.94 -20.97
N LEU A 301 -15.99 11.92 -19.81
CA LEU A 301 -17.08 11.00 -19.53
C LEU A 301 -18.28 11.28 -20.42
N THR A 302 -18.71 12.56 -20.54
CA THR A 302 -19.80 12.98 -21.44
C THR A 302 -19.54 12.52 -22.87
N ASN A 303 -18.34 12.82 -23.40
CA ASN A 303 -17.97 12.43 -24.76
C ASN A 303 -17.95 10.92 -24.95
N LYS A 304 -17.53 10.15 -23.96
CA LYS A 304 -17.57 8.69 -24.01
C LYS A 304 -18.99 8.15 -23.98
N MET A 305 -19.86 8.69 -23.13
CA MET A 305 -21.28 8.30 -23.10
C MET A 305 -21.99 8.65 -24.43
N ALA A 306 -21.68 9.82 -25.02
CA ALA A 306 -22.24 10.27 -26.30
C ALA A 306 -21.94 9.33 -27.49
N MET A 307 -20.95 8.43 -27.34
CA MET A 307 -20.69 7.39 -28.36
C MET A 307 -21.76 6.27 -28.34
N TYR A 308 -22.56 6.17 -27.27
CA TYR A 308 -23.49 5.06 -27.05
C TYR A 308 -24.92 5.50 -26.81
N VAL A 309 -25.13 6.69 -26.23
CA VAL A 309 -26.47 7.20 -25.85
C VAL A 309 -26.57 8.69 -26.13
N ASP A 310 -27.80 9.21 -26.27
CA ASP A 310 -28.06 10.65 -26.36
C ASP A 310 -27.85 11.28 -24.97
N VAL A 311 -26.78 12.08 -24.82
CA VAL A 311 -26.40 12.69 -23.55
C VAL A 311 -25.93 14.13 -23.74
N GLU A 312 -26.44 15.02 -22.92
CA GLU A 312 -25.99 16.41 -22.82
C GLU A 312 -25.33 16.67 -21.47
N GLU A 313 -24.31 17.53 -21.43
CA GLU A 313 -23.65 17.93 -20.18
C GLU A 313 -24.34 19.16 -19.60
N PHE A 314 -24.68 19.12 -18.31
CA PHE A 314 -25.17 20.27 -17.57
C PHE A 314 -24.08 21.32 -17.41
N LYS A 315 -24.33 22.51 -17.95
CA LYS A 315 -23.37 23.65 -17.94
C LYS A 315 -23.75 24.74 -16.94
N GLY A 316 -24.83 24.55 -16.17
CA GLY A 316 -25.30 25.53 -15.18
C GLY A 316 -24.55 25.42 -13.84
N GLU A 317 -24.64 26.49 -13.05
CA GLU A 317 -24.10 26.54 -11.68
C GLU A 317 -25.17 26.19 -10.63
N ASP A 318 -26.43 26.37 -10.97
CA ASP A 318 -27.57 26.06 -10.05
C ASP A 318 -27.99 24.59 -10.16
N TYR A 319 -27.32 23.76 -9.40
CA TYR A 319 -27.62 22.31 -9.30
C TYR A 319 -29.02 22.04 -8.71
N LEU A 320 -29.61 23.00 -7.98
CA LEU A 320 -30.95 22.84 -7.41
C LEU A 320 -32.04 22.93 -8.47
N SER A 321 -31.78 23.55 -9.62
CA SER A 321 -32.69 23.63 -10.74
C SER A 321 -32.80 22.36 -11.60
N ILE A 322 -31.90 21.41 -11.39
CA ILE A 322 -31.80 20.18 -12.22
C ILE A 322 -33.09 19.38 -12.17
N HIS A 323 -33.78 19.32 -11.02
CA HIS A 323 -35.05 18.61 -10.87
C HIS A 323 -36.18 19.16 -11.73
N LYS A 324 -36.05 20.39 -12.25
CA LYS A 324 -37.00 21.03 -13.15
C LYS A 324 -36.79 20.69 -14.63
N LYS A 325 -35.70 19.97 -14.96
CA LYS A 325 -35.34 19.55 -16.32
C LYS A 325 -36.15 18.30 -16.70
N THR A 326 -37.29 18.52 -17.38
CA THR A 326 -38.24 17.45 -17.78
C THR A 326 -37.95 16.88 -19.18
N ASP A 327 -36.98 17.46 -19.92
CA ASP A 327 -36.66 17.07 -21.29
C ASP A 327 -35.72 15.86 -21.37
N TYR A 328 -35.40 15.24 -20.21
CA TYR A 328 -34.51 14.09 -20.09
C TYR A 328 -35.19 12.92 -19.41
N ASP A 329 -34.98 11.71 -19.90
CA ASP A 329 -35.49 10.49 -19.32
C ASP A 329 -34.82 10.12 -17.99
N ALA A 330 -33.53 10.48 -17.85
CA ALA A 330 -32.80 10.32 -16.61
C ALA A 330 -31.64 11.29 -16.46
N ILE A 331 -31.20 11.50 -15.22
CA ILE A 331 -30.08 12.34 -14.86
C ILE A 331 -28.94 11.43 -14.37
N ILE A 332 -27.76 11.59 -14.96
CA ILE A 332 -26.56 10.87 -14.58
C ILE A 332 -25.65 11.85 -13.81
N ILE A 333 -25.47 11.59 -12.52
CA ILE A 333 -24.60 12.41 -11.69
C ILE A 333 -23.25 11.68 -11.57
N SER A 334 -22.16 12.34 -11.98
CA SER A 334 -20.82 11.86 -11.73
C SER A 334 -20.13 12.73 -10.68
N TYR A 335 -19.47 12.09 -9.72
CA TYR A 335 -18.66 12.80 -8.73
C TYR A 335 -17.18 12.55 -8.98
N HIS A 336 -16.43 13.63 -9.20
CA HIS A 336 -15.01 13.59 -9.46
C HIS A 336 -14.23 14.09 -8.23
N GLY A 337 -13.89 13.17 -7.35
CA GLY A 337 -13.10 13.42 -6.16
C GLY A 337 -11.60 13.59 -6.47
N SER A 338 -10.85 14.11 -5.50
CA SER A 338 -9.39 14.13 -5.54
C SER A 338 -8.84 12.73 -5.26
N SER A 339 -7.81 12.33 -6.02
CA SER A 339 -7.07 11.07 -5.75
C SER A 339 -6.34 11.08 -4.39
N SER A 340 -6.07 12.29 -3.85
CA SER A 340 -5.42 12.46 -2.53
C SER A 340 -6.41 12.42 -1.35
N SER A 341 -7.71 12.51 -1.59
CA SER A 341 -8.75 12.46 -0.58
C SER A 341 -10.00 11.81 -1.16
N PRO A 342 -10.00 10.49 -1.37
CA PRO A 342 -11.10 9.79 -2.03
C PRO A 342 -12.42 9.82 -1.23
N TYR A 343 -12.35 10.19 0.07
CA TYR A 343 -13.50 10.26 0.98
C TYR A 343 -13.84 11.70 1.42
N ALA A 344 -13.21 12.73 0.83
CA ALA A 344 -13.44 14.14 1.19
C ALA A 344 -14.38 14.84 0.23
#